data_113775571823158e0e46be81292d6449
#
_entry.id   113775571823158e0e46be81292d6449
#
_cell.length_a   1.000
_cell.length_b   1.000
_cell.length_c   1.000
_cell.angle_alpha   90.00
_cell.angle_beta   90.00
_cell.angle_gamma   90.00
#
_symmetry.space_group_name_H-M   'P 1'
#
loop_
_entity.id
_entity.type
_entity.pdbx_description
1 polymer ?
#
loop_
_entity_poly.entity_id
_entity_poly.type
_entity_poly.pdbx_seq_one_letter_code
_entity_poly.pdbx_strand_id
1 'polypeptide(L)'
;MSDVRLRILTLVILSLAVYFFPGAVLPALLWWLLLSRLTGKQRVKAAAAAGLISALPTIVLLFSSGSTAFFYGGKTFTLLLLAFWFGQSCAAGEMQSFCVWLFGNHIGFDIGMACEIFLMQTAEIQQDAKTYLQALSEKQKGFGIRTILPFTLGILIPALRRTERFSKLLARRGYSRGGTYTPRFTAEKIDGIRLAAAFLVMLSGVLF
;
A
#
# COMPACT_ATOMS: atom_id res chain seq x y z
N MET A 1 0.09 -17.69 -8.16
CA MET A 1 0.59 -16.76 -7.13
C MET A 1 1.83 -16.11 -7.71
N SER A 2 1.89 -14.79 -7.79
CA SER A 2 3.02 -14.07 -8.37
C SER A 2 4.11 -13.83 -7.30
N ASP A 3 5.36 -13.66 -7.73
CA ASP A 3 6.52 -13.56 -6.84
C ASP A 3 6.59 -12.17 -6.19
N VAL A 4 6.42 -12.08 -4.87
CA VAL A 4 6.45 -10.82 -4.10
C VAL A 4 7.78 -10.08 -4.27
N ARG A 5 8.89 -10.81 -4.36
CA ARG A 5 10.24 -10.24 -4.54
C ARG A 5 10.30 -9.40 -5.80
N LEU A 6 9.81 -9.96 -6.92
CA LEU A 6 9.80 -9.25 -8.21
C LEU A 6 8.87 -8.04 -8.19
N ARG A 7 7.74 -8.13 -7.47
CA ARG A 7 6.82 -6.99 -7.32
C ARG A 7 7.42 -5.85 -6.50
N ILE A 8 8.08 -6.18 -5.39
CA ILE A 8 8.75 -5.15 -4.57
C ILE A 8 9.91 -4.53 -5.34
N LEU A 9 10.71 -5.34 -6.04
CA LEU A 9 11.79 -4.84 -6.86
C LEU A 9 11.28 -3.93 -7.99
N THR A 10 10.19 -4.31 -8.66
CA THR A 10 9.51 -3.48 -9.66
C THR A 10 9.04 -2.15 -9.06
N LEU A 11 8.42 -2.17 -7.89
CA LEU A 11 7.98 -0.97 -7.18
C LEU A 11 9.16 -0.04 -6.86
N VAL A 12 10.25 -0.61 -6.32
CA VAL A 12 11.44 0.17 -5.97
C VAL A 12 12.08 0.81 -7.21
N ILE A 13 12.24 0.06 -8.29
CA ILE A 13 12.79 0.59 -9.55
C ILE A 13 11.94 1.72 -10.10
N LEU A 14 10.62 1.52 -10.18
CA LEU A 14 9.70 2.55 -10.70
C LEU A 14 9.64 3.77 -9.79
N SER A 15 9.64 3.60 -8.48
CA SER A 15 9.63 4.72 -7.53
C SER A 15 10.91 5.54 -7.60
N LEU A 16 12.07 4.89 -7.71
CA LEU A 16 13.35 5.57 -7.93
C LEU A 16 13.40 6.29 -9.27
N ALA A 17 12.93 5.65 -10.34
CA ALA A 17 12.87 6.27 -11.67
C ALA A 17 12.03 7.54 -11.65
N VAL A 18 10.82 7.50 -11.10
CA VAL A 18 9.92 8.67 -11.01
C VAL A 18 10.49 9.75 -10.08
N TYR A 19 11.18 9.37 -9.02
CA TYR A 19 11.77 10.32 -8.07
C TYR A 19 12.92 11.09 -8.68
N PHE A 20 13.89 10.40 -9.28
CA PHE A 20 15.10 11.04 -9.83
C PHE A 20 14.89 11.66 -11.20
N PHE A 21 14.06 11.07 -12.06
CA PHE A 21 13.89 11.50 -13.45
C PHE A 21 12.49 12.02 -13.72
N PRO A 22 12.32 13.34 -13.97
CA PRO A 22 11.00 13.91 -14.31
C PRO A 22 10.38 13.30 -15.56
N GLY A 23 11.21 12.93 -16.54
CA GLY A 23 10.78 12.28 -17.78
C GLY A 23 10.18 10.88 -17.59
N ALA A 24 10.49 10.21 -16.48
CA ALA A 24 9.96 8.87 -16.18
C ALA A 24 8.48 8.86 -15.74
N VAL A 25 7.88 10.01 -15.44
CA VAL A 25 6.49 10.10 -14.95
C VAL A 25 5.50 9.55 -15.99
N LEU A 26 5.60 9.98 -17.24
CA LEU A 26 4.70 9.51 -18.31
C LEU A 26 4.87 8.02 -18.62
N PRO A 27 6.08 7.48 -18.83
CA PRO A 27 6.28 6.04 -19.00
C PRO A 27 5.82 5.21 -17.80
N ALA A 28 6.00 5.70 -16.58
CA ALA A 28 5.51 5.02 -15.37
C ALA A 28 3.98 4.98 -15.28
N LEU A 29 3.29 6.04 -15.69
CA LEU A 29 1.83 6.06 -15.82
C LEU A 29 1.35 5.07 -16.88
N LEU A 30 2.00 5.01 -18.05
CA LEU A 30 1.69 4.03 -19.08
C LEU A 30 1.91 2.59 -18.57
N TRP A 31 3.02 2.34 -17.87
CA TRP A 31 3.28 1.06 -17.24
C TRP A 31 2.15 0.67 -16.28
N TRP A 32 1.73 1.59 -15.41
CA TRP A 32 0.64 1.36 -14.47
C TRP A 32 -0.68 1.04 -15.19
N LEU A 33 -1.01 1.78 -16.26
CA LEU A 33 -2.23 1.59 -17.04
C LEU A 33 -2.27 0.21 -17.74
N LEU A 34 -1.16 -0.23 -18.29
CA LEU A 34 -1.08 -1.46 -19.09
C LEU A 34 -0.90 -2.72 -18.21
N LEU A 35 -0.05 -2.65 -17.18
CA LEU A 35 0.42 -3.83 -16.45
C LEU A 35 -0.17 -4.00 -15.04
N SER A 36 -0.99 -3.05 -14.54
CA SER A 36 -1.50 -3.10 -13.15
C SER A 36 -2.52 -4.21 -12.88
N ARG A 37 -3.09 -4.88 -13.89
CA ARG A 37 -4.16 -5.92 -13.73
C ARG A 37 -5.32 -5.52 -12.80
N LEU A 38 -5.47 -4.26 -12.46
CA LEU A 38 -6.58 -3.79 -11.64
C LEU A 38 -7.89 -3.79 -12.44
N THR A 39 -9.00 -4.13 -11.79
CA THR A 39 -10.32 -3.98 -12.42
C THR A 39 -10.64 -2.51 -12.65
N GLY A 40 -11.44 -2.19 -13.68
CA GLY A 40 -11.75 -0.80 -14.02
C GLY A 40 -12.27 0.03 -12.82
N LYS A 41 -13.12 -0.55 -11.98
CA LYS A 41 -13.63 0.10 -10.76
C LYS A 41 -12.54 0.38 -9.73
N GLN A 42 -11.58 -0.53 -9.57
CA GLN A 42 -10.44 -0.36 -8.64
C GLN A 42 -9.46 0.70 -9.17
N ARG A 43 -9.22 0.75 -10.50
CA ARG A 43 -8.39 1.78 -11.14
C ARG A 43 -8.95 3.18 -10.90
N VAL A 44 -10.25 3.36 -11.11
CA VAL A 44 -10.90 4.67 -10.91
C VAL A 44 -10.82 5.10 -9.43
N LYS A 45 -11.08 4.19 -8.49
CA LYS A 45 -10.95 4.48 -7.06
C LYS A 45 -9.51 4.83 -6.67
N ALA A 46 -8.53 4.10 -7.16
CA ALA A 46 -7.12 4.37 -6.90
C ALA A 46 -6.70 5.73 -7.50
N ALA A 47 -7.09 6.02 -8.74
CA ALA A 47 -6.81 7.29 -9.39
C ALA A 47 -7.49 8.47 -8.69
N ALA A 48 -8.75 8.33 -8.28
CA ALA A 48 -9.46 9.37 -7.54
C ALA A 48 -8.82 9.64 -6.16
N ALA A 49 -8.48 8.58 -5.41
CA ALA A 49 -7.82 8.72 -4.11
C ALA A 49 -6.42 9.33 -4.26
N ALA A 50 -5.62 8.87 -5.22
CA ALA A 50 -4.30 9.42 -5.51
C ALA A 50 -4.39 10.89 -5.95
N GLY A 51 -5.36 11.24 -6.80
CA GLY A 51 -5.61 12.61 -7.25
C GLY A 51 -5.98 13.54 -6.09
N LEU A 52 -6.87 13.10 -5.21
CA LEU A 52 -7.31 13.89 -4.07
C LEU A 52 -6.17 14.14 -3.07
N ILE A 53 -5.35 13.11 -2.79
CA ILE A 53 -4.21 13.23 -1.88
C ILE A 53 -3.10 14.09 -2.51
N SER A 54 -2.80 13.91 -3.80
CA SER A 54 -1.75 14.68 -4.49
C SER A 54 -2.15 16.13 -4.75
N ALA A 55 -3.45 16.44 -4.83
CA ALA A 55 -3.94 17.80 -5.04
C ALA A 55 -3.53 18.74 -3.89
N LEU A 56 -3.55 18.27 -2.64
CA LEU A 56 -3.22 19.08 -1.47
C LEU A 56 -1.80 19.68 -1.53
N PRO A 57 -0.72 18.89 -1.64
CA PRO A 57 0.63 19.43 -1.74
C PRO A 57 0.85 20.20 -3.06
N THR A 58 0.17 19.82 -4.15
CA THR A 58 0.27 20.52 -5.43
C THR A 58 -0.29 21.94 -5.32
N ILE A 59 -1.45 22.12 -4.68
CA ILE A 59 -2.06 23.43 -4.46
C ILE A 59 -1.16 24.32 -3.61
N VAL A 60 -0.60 23.78 -2.51
CA VAL A 60 0.31 24.54 -1.63
C VAL A 60 1.55 25.00 -2.40
N LEU A 61 2.14 24.14 -3.23
CA LEU A 61 3.30 24.47 -4.06
C LEU A 61 2.96 25.46 -5.19
N LEU A 62 1.74 25.43 -5.69
CA LEU A 62 1.29 26.36 -6.74
C LEU A 62 1.35 27.82 -6.24
N PHE A 63 1.01 28.03 -4.97
CA PHE A 63 1.14 29.34 -4.33
C PHE A 63 2.59 29.77 -4.07
N SER A 64 3.53 28.82 -3.98
CA SER A 64 4.94 29.09 -3.67
C SER A 64 5.84 29.13 -4.91
N SER A 65 5.67 28.23 -5.86
CA SER A 65 6.69 27.95 -6.91
C SER A 65 6.14 27.84 -8.34
N GLY A 66 4.87 28.13 -8.59
CA GLY A 66 4.25 28.20 -9.92
C GLY A 66 4.46 26.95 -10.79
N SER A 67 5.37 27.00 -11.76
CA SER A 67 5.55 25.94 -12.77
C SER A 67 6.08 24.61 -12.23
N THR A 68 6.88 24.61 -11.16
CA THR A 68 7.45 23.40 -10.57
C THR A 68 6.39 22.58 -9.80
N ALA A 69 5.28 23.20 -9.40
CA ALA A 69 4.19 22.55 -8.71
C ALA A 69 3.53 21.43 -9.53
N PHE A 70 3.38 21.63 -10.84
CA PHE A 70 2.79 20.62 -11.73
C PHE A 70 3.66 19.36 -11.85
N PHE A 71 4.97 19.54 -11.99
CA PHE A 71 5.91 18.42 -12.04
C PHE A 71 5.92 17.64 -10.72
N TYR A 72 5.90 18.36 -9.61
CA TYR A 72 5.85 17.74 -8.29
C TYR A 72 4.53 16.99 -8.04
N GLY A 73 3.42 17.60 -8.44
CA GLY A 73 2.10 16.98 -8.40
C GLY A 73 2.02 15.70 -9.22
N GLY A 74 2.56 15.70 -10.44
CA GLY A 74 2.65 14.53 -11.31
C GLY A 74 3.48 13.41 -10.72
N LYS A 75 4.66 13.73 -10.14
CA LYS A 75 5.49 12.75 -9.42
C LYS A 75 4.76 12.13 -8.24
N THR A 76 4.18 12.96 -7.38
CA THR A 76 3.44 12.50 -6.19
C THR A 76 2.25 11.65 -6.56
N PHE A 77 1.49 12.05 -7.58
CA PHE A 77 0.37 11.30 -8.11
C PHE A 77 0.79 9.91 -8.59
N THR A 78 1.85 9.83 -9.38
CA THR A 78 2.37 8.57 -9.93
C THR A 78 2.87 7.65 -8.82
N LEU A 79 3.61 8.18 -7.82
CA LEU A 79 4.08 7.40 -6.68
C LEU A 79 2.91 6.84 -5.86
N LEU A 80 1.85 7.62 -5.64
CA LEU A 80 0.65 7.14 -4.95
C LEU A 80 -0.06 6.04 -5.74
N LEU A 81 -0.16 6.15 -7.07
CA LEU A 81 -0.72 5.09 -7.90
C LEU A 81 0.07 3.79 -7.81
N LEU A 82 1.39 3.86 -7.80
CA LEU A 82 2.27 2.70 -7.61
C LEU A 82 2.09 2.08 -6.23
N ALA A 83 1.98 2.90 -5.18
CA ALA A 83 1.70 2.43 -3.82
C ALA A 83 0.34 1.73 -3.70
N PHE A 84 -0.71 2.28 -4.31
CA PHE A 84 -2.03 1.65 -4.36
C PHE A 84 -2.01 0.33 -5.15
N TRP A 85 -1.29 0.28 -6.27
CA TRP A 85 -1.12 -0.96 -7.02
C TRP A 85 -0.46 -2.03 -6.17
N PHE A 86 0.62 -1.69 -5.48
CA PHE A 86 1.33 -2.62 -4.62
C PHE A 86 0.44 -3.12 -3.47
N GLY A 87 -0.23 -2.20 -2.74
CA GLY A 87 -1.11 -2.56 -1.63
C GLY A 87 -2.26 -3.49 -2.02
N GLN A 88 -2.80 -3.34 -3.24
CA GLN A 88 -3.85 -4.24 -3.76
C GLN A 88 -3.31 -5.56 -4.31
N SER A 89 -2.03 -5.61 -4.63
CA SER A 89 -1.37 -6.81 -5.20
C SER A 89 -0.85 -7.76 -4.12
N CYS A 90 -0.68 -7.30 -2.87
CA CYS A 90 -0.18 -8.12 -1.77
C CYS A 90 -1.28 -9.08 -1.27
N ALA A 91 -0.97 -10.37 -1.29
CA ALA A 91 -1.80 -11.40 -0.67
C ALA A 91 -1.32 -11.70 0.77
N ALA A 92 -2.23 -12.28 1.58
CA ALA A 92 -1.88 -12.72 2.93
C ALA A 92 -0.75 -13.77 2.90
N GLY A 93 0.22 -13.66 3.80
CA GLY A 93 1.41 -14.54 3.89
C GLY A 93 2.58 -14.15 2.99
N GLU A 94 2.36 -13.31 1.98
CA GLU A 94 3.43 -12.91 1.05
C GLU A 94 4.45 -11.98 1.73
N MET A 95 4.00 -11.07 2.57
CA MET A 95 4.88 -10.16 3.32
C MET A 95 5.75 -10.91 4.32
N GLN A 96 5.21 -11.91 5.00
CA GLN A 96 5.98 -12.78 5.89
C GLN A 96 7.08 -13.52 5.12
N SER A 97 6.73 -14.11 3.97
CA SER A 97 7.70 -14.79 3.11
C SER A 97 8.84 -13.88 2.65
N PHE A 98 8.51 -12.63 2.29
CA PHE A 98 9.50 -11.63 1.87
C PHE A 98 10.42 -11.21 3.03
N CYS A 99 9.85 -10.92 4.21
CA CYS A 99 10.64 -10.50 5.37
C CYS A 99 11.59 -11.61 5.84
N VAL A 100 11.13 -12.87 5.85
CA VAL A 100 11.98 -14.01 6.19
C VAL A 100 13.12 -14.21 5.19
N TRP A 101 12.84 -14.02 3.90
CA TRP A 101 13.86 -14.10 2.86
C TRP A 101 14.92 -12.98 3.00
N LEU A 102 14.50 -11.75 3.37
CA LEU A 102 15.39 -10.59 3.46
C LEU A 102 16.22 -10.57 4.75
N PHE A 103 15.59 -10.83 5.91
CA PHE A 103 16.18 -10.68 7.24
C PHE A 103 16.48 -12.02 7.94
N GLY A 104 16.21 -13.14 7.27
CA GLY A 104 16.40 -14.47 7.86
C GLY A 104 15.28 -14.90 8.82
N ASN A 105 15.39 -16.14 9.31
CA ASN A 105 14.31 -16.77 10.09
C ASN A 105 14.07 -16.14 11.46
N HIS A 106 15.05 -15.48 12.06
CA HIS A 106 14.91 -14.95 13.41
C HIS A 106 14.17 -13.60 13.42
N ILE A 107 14.79 -12.60 12.83
CA ILE A 107 14.23 -11.22 12.79
C ILE A 107 13.15 -11.09 11.73
N GLY A 108 13.36 -11.70 10.56
CA GLY A 108 12.42 -11.65 9.44
C GLY A 108 11.08 -12.31 9.75
N PHE A 109 11.07 -13.35 10.58
CA PHE A 109 9.84 -13.98 11.04
C PHE A 109 8.99 -13.03 11.89
N ASP A 110 9.61 -12.35 12.88
CA ASP A 110 8.92 -11.43 13.78
C ASP A 110 8.36 -10.22 13.04
N ILE A 111 9.19 -9.60 12.17
CA ILE A 111 8.77 -8.47 11.34
C ILE A 111 7.67 -8.89 10.37
N GLY A 112 7.84 -10.02 9.69
CA GLY A 112 6.86 -10.52 8.73
C GLY A 112 5.52 -10.82 9.38
N MET A 113 5.52 -11.43 10.56
CA MET A 113 4.31 -11.69 11.34
C MET A 113 3.64 -10.38 11.79
N ALA A 114 4.43 -9.39 12.24
CA ALA A 114 3.89 -8.08 12.60
C ALA A 114 3.24 -7.38 11.39
N CYS A 115 3.85 -7.44 10.21
CA CYS A 115 3.28 -6.91 8.97
C CYS A 115 1.95 -7.60 8.59
N GLU A 116 1.89 -8.94 8.69
CA GLU A 116 0.67 -9.69 8.41
C GLU A 116 -0.47 -9.34 9.38
N ILE A 117 -0.16 -9.26 10.67
CA ILE A 117 -1.13 -8.83 11.68
C ILE A 117 -1.62 -7.42 11.39
N PHE A 118 -0.72 -6.50 11.00
CA PHE A 118 -1.08 -5.13 10.64
C PHE A 118 -2.02 -5.08 9.44
N LEU A 119 -1.73 -5.83 8.36
CA LEU A 119 -2.59 -5.89 7.18
C LEU A 119 -3.98 -6.45 7.52
N MET A 120 -4.02 -7.51 8.31
CA MET A 120 -5.28 -8.12 8.75
C MET A 120 -6.10 -7.16 9.62
N GLN A 121 -5.47 -6.49 10.59
CA GLN A 121 -6.12 -5.50 11.44
C GLN A 121 -6.63 -4.30 10.66
N THR A 122 -5.89 -3.85 9.64
CA THR A 122 -6.32 -2.73 8.77
C THR A 122 -7.59 -3.08 8.01
N ALA A 123 -7.70 -4.30 7.48
CA ALA A 123 -8.92 -4.76 6.80
C ALA A 123 -10.13 -4.81 7.75
N GLU A 124 -9.94 -5.29 8.97
CA GLU A 124 -10.98 -5.34 9.99
C GLU A 124 -11.43 -3.94 10.44
N ILE A 125 -10.49 -3.01 10.66
CA ILE A 125 -10.79 -1.61 11.00
C ILE A 125 -11.60 -0.95 9.88
N GLN A 126 -11.29 -1.23 8.60
CA GLN A 126 -12.07 -0.71 7.48
C GLN A 126 -13.51 -1.25 7.49
N GLN A 127 -13.71 -2.50 7.87
CA GLN A 127 -15.03 -3.10 7.97
C GLN A 127 -15.82 -2.52 9.14
N ASP A 128 -15.18 -2.39 10.31
CA ASP A 128 -15.77 -1.76 11.50
C ASP A 128 -16.20 -0.32 11.19
N ALA A 129 -15.36 0.46 10.50
CA ALA A 129 -15.67 1.82 10.09
C ALA A 129 -16.89 1.90 9.17
N LYS A 130 -17.02 0.99 8.20
CA LYS A 130 -18.20 0.92 7.31
C LYS A 130 -19.46 0.60 8.10
N THR A 131 -19.42 -0.38 8.98
CA THR A 131 -20.56 -0.77 9.81
C THR A 131 -21.00 0.39 10.71
N TYR A 132 -20.04 1.11 11.30
CA TYR A 132 -20.31 2.26 12.15
C TYR A 132 -20.93 3.42 11.36
N LEU A 133 -20.43 3.69 10.14
CA LEU A 133 -20.99 4.71 9.25
C LEU A 133 -22.42 4.36 8.82
N GLN A 134 -22.71 3.09 8.56
CA GLN A 134 -24.07 2.63 8.26
C GLN A 134 -25.01 2.87 9.44
N ALA A 135 -24.59 2.49 10.65
CA ALA A 135 -25.37 2.73 11.86
C ALA A 135 -25.61 4.23 12.15
N LEU A 136 -24.67 5.11 11.80
CA LEU A 136 -24.86 6.56 11.89
C LEU A 136 -25.89 7.08 10.88
N SER A 137 -25.86 6.57 9.65
CA SER A 137 -26.80 6.95 8.60
C SER A 137 -28.24 6.55 8.94
N GLU A 138 -28.44 5.37 9.54
CA GLU A 138 -29.75 4.90 10.00
C GLU A 138 -30.32 5.76 11.14
N LYS A 139 -29.44 6.32 12.00
CA LYS A 139 -29.85 7.24 13.06
C LYS A 139 -30.10 8.67 12.58
N GLN A 140 -30.07 8.92 11.27
CA GLN A 140 -30.23 10.26 10.65
C GLN A 140 -29.30 11.35 11.23
N LYS A 141 -28.20 10.95 11.87
CA LYS A 141 -27.18 11.86 12.38
C LYS A 141 -26.15 12.10 11.28
N GLY A 142 -26.14 13.29 10.72
CA GLY A 142 -25.10 13.70 9.77
C GLY A 142 -23.70 13.60 10.39
N PHE A 143 -22.70 13.39 9.55
CA PHE A 143 -21.30 13.33 9.98
C PHE A 143 -20.82 14.76 10.31
N GLY A 144 -20.89 15.13 11.59
CA GLY A 144 -20.46 16.44 12.10
C GLY A 144 -19.24 16.32 13.02
N ILE A 145 -18.60 17.45 13.32
CA ILE A 145 -17.41 17.49 14.20
C ILE A 145 -17.68 16.81 15.55
N ARG A 146 -18.89 16.96 16.09
CA ARG A 146 -19.30 16.32 17.37
C ARG A 146 -19.40 14.79 17.27
N THR A 147 -19.49 14.24 16.07
CA THR A 147 -19.62 12.80 15.82
C THR A 147 -18.25 12.14 15.59
N ILE A 148 -17.19 12.93 15.30
CA ILE A 148 -15.85 12.42 15.04
C ILE A 148 -15.26 11.73 16.27
N LEU A 149 -15.38 12.31 17.45
CA LEU A 149 -14.82 11.74 18.68
C LEU A 149 -15.44 10.39 19.03
N PRO A 150 -16.78 10.24 19.15
CA PRO A 150 -17.40 8.93 19.41
C PRO A 150 -17.16 7.94 18.27
N PHE A 151 -17.08 8.37 17.02
CA PHE A 151 -16.70 7.52 15.88
C PHE A 151 -15.29 6.94 16.03
N THR A 152 -14.32 7.80 16.32
CA THR A 152 -12.91 7.38 16.52
C THR A 152 -12.77 6.43 17.70
N LEU A 153 -13.41 6.73 18.84
CA LEU A 153 -13.39 5.86 20.01
C LEU A 153 -14.10 4.53 19.76
N GLY A 154 -15.22 4.55 19.01
CA GLY A 154 -15.97 3.37 18.61
C GLY A 154 -15.15 2.39 17.75
N ILE A 155 -14.18 2.87 16.99
CA ILE A 155 -13.26 2.03 16.21
C ILE A 155 -12.02 1.65 17.03
N LEU A 156 -11.45 2.61 17.76
CA LEU A 156 -10.18 2.44 18.47
C LEU A 156 -10.28 1.42 19.62
N ILE A 157 -11.35 1.50 20.43
CA ILE A 157 -11.51 0.63 21.59
C ILE A 157 -11.62 -0.85 21.19
N PRO A 158 -12.47 -1.26 20.22
CA PRO A 158 -12.48 -2.63 19.72
C PRO A 158 -11.15 -3.08 19.14
N ALA A 159 -10.46 -2.21 18.38
CA ALA A 159 -9.15 -2.52 17.82
C ALA A 159 -8.11 -2.82 18.91
N LEU A 160 -8.04 -2.01 19.97
CA LEU A 160 -7.14 -2.24 21.11
C LEU A 160 -7.47 -3.55 21.83
N ARG A 161 -8.75 -3.82 22.12
CA ARG A 161 -9.17 -5.08 22.76
C ARG A 161 -8.84 -6.30 21.89
N ARG A 162 -8.93 -6.18 20.58
CA ARG A 162 -8.57 -7.24 19.62
C ARG A 162 -7.08 -7.51 19.67
N THR A 163 -6.25 -6.49 19.68
CA THR A 163 -4.79 -6.59 19.79
C THR A 163 -4.37 -7.25 21.11
N GLU A 164 -5.01 -6.89 22.22
CA GLU A 164 -4.77 -7.52 23.52
C GLU A 164 -5.12 -9.02 23.52
N ARG A 165 -6.28 -9.38 22.94
CA ARG A 165 -6.67 -10.79 22.79
C ARG A 165 -5.68 -11.57 21.93
N PHE A 166 -5.20 -10.96 20.85
CA PHE A 166 -4.23 -11.57 19.95
C PHE A 166 -2.89 -11.82 20.67
N SER A 167 -2.41 -10.84 21.43
CA SER A 167 -1.22 -10.97 22.27
C SER A 167 -1.34 -12.13 23.27
N LYS A 168 -2.48 -12.24 23.97
CA LYS A 168 -2.76 -13.33 24.89
C LYS A 168 -2.81 -14.70 24.20
N LEU A 169 -3.35 -14.77 22.99
CA LEU A 169 -3.38 -16.01 22.18
C LEU A 169 -1.97 -16.44 21.78
N LEU A 170 -1.12 -15.52 21.34
CA LEU A 170 0.27 -15.79 21.01
C LEU A 170 1.05 -16.31 22.22
N ALA A 171 0.89 -15.66 23.39
CA ALA A 171 1.51 -16.10 24.64
C ALA A 171 1.07 -17.52 25.04
N ARG A 172 -0.24 -17.83 24.91
CA ARG A 172 -0.78 -19.18 25.21
C ARG A 172 -0.27 -20.26 24.26
N ARG A 173 0.04 -19.89 23.00
CA ARG A 173 0.64 -20.79 22.01
C ARG A 173 2.15 -20.98 22.20
N GLY A 174 2.74 -20.40 23.25
CA GLY A 174 4.16 -20.51 23.54
C GLY A 174 5.02 -19.71 22.56
N TYR A 175 4.48 -18.64 21.94
CA TYR A 175 5.27 -17.81 21.06
C TYR A 175 6.44 -17.21 21.82
N SER A 176 7.65 -17.57 21.41
CA SER A 176 8.92 -16.95 21.78
C SER A 176 9.51 -16.29 20.53
N ARG A 177 10.46 -15.37 20.69
CA ARG A 177 11.09 -14.65 19.59
C ARG A 177 11.63 -15.58 18.51
N GLY A 178 11.28 -15.28 17.26
CA GLY A 178 11.72 -16.05 16.10
C GLY A 178 10.84 -17.28 15.81
N GLY A 179 10.97 -17.80 14.60
CA GLY A 179 10.28 -19.01 14.16
C GLY A 179 10.95 -19.60 12.93
N THR A 180 10.67 -20.87 12.64
CA THR A 180 11.13 -21.53 11.43
C THR A 180 10.05 -21.42 10.35
N TYR A 181 10.27 -20.58 9.37
CA TYR A 181 9.37 -20.43 8.22
C TYR A 181 10.17 -20.62 6.92
N THR A 182 9.72 -21.54 6.08
CA THR A 182 10.30 -21.73 4.77
C THR A 182 9.52 -20.93 3.73
N PRO A 183 10.07 -19.82 3.22
CA PRO A 183 9.37 -19.00 2.24
C PRO A 183 9.17 -19.78 0.93
N ARG A 184 7.94 -19.81 0.43
CA ARG A 184 7.60 -20.42 -0.86
C ARG A 184 7.34 -19.35 -1.88
N PHE A 185 8.10 -19.34 -2.96
CA PHE A 185 7.98 -18.39 -4.05
C PHE A 185 7.62 -19.14 -5.34
N THR A 186 6.67 -18.61 -6.08
CA THR A 186 6.28 -19.13 -7.39
C THR A 186 6.29 -17.98 -8.40
N ALA A 187 7.33 -17.95 -9.23
CA ALA A 187 7.47 -16.91 -10.26
C ALA A 187 6.53 -17.19 -11.43
N GLU A 188 5.72 -16.22 -11.80
CA GLU A 188 4.94 -16.22 -13.05
C GLU A 188 5.70 -15.46 -14.13
N LYS A 189 5.59 -15.88 -15.40
CA LYS A 189 6.22 -15.20 -16.55
C LYS A 189 5.84 -13.71 -16.65
N ILE A 190 4.66 -13.35 -16.17
CA ILE A 190 4.16 -11.98 -16.18
C ILE A 190 4.95 -11.07 -15.22
N ASP A 191 5.45 -11.60 -14.11
CA ASP A 191 6.24 -10.81 -13.16
C ASP A 191 7.59 -10.43 -13.77
N GLY A 192 8.17 -11.32 -14.57
CA GLY A 192 9.37 -11.03 -15.35
C GLY A 192 9.14 -9.92 -16.40
N ILE A 193 8.00 -9.96 -17.09
CA ILE A 193 7.63 -8.93 -18.09
C ILE A 193 7.44 -7.58 -17.40
N ARG A 194 6.81 -7.54 -16.23
CA ARG A 194 6.63 -6.30 -15.44
C ARG A 194 7.94 -5.70 -15.00
N LEU A 195 8.86 -6.55 -14.54
CA LEU A 195 10.19 -6.13 -14.14
C LEU A 195 10.98 -5.59 -15.34
N ALA A 196 10.99 -6.29 -16.48
CA ALA A 196 11.65 -5.83 -17.69
C ALA A 196 11.09 -4.48 -18.16
N ALA A 197 9.76 -4.33 -18.13
CA ALA A 197 9.11 -3.06 -18.47
C ALA A 197 9.48 -1.93 -17.50
N ALA A 198 9.65 -2.23 -16.20
CA ALA A 198 10.10 -1.24 -15.21
C ALA A 198 11.54 -0.77 -15.46
N PHE A 199 12.42 -1.67 -15.89
CA PHE A 199 13.77 -1.29 -16.33
C PHE A 199 13.76 -0.41 -17.58
N LEU A 200 12.86 -0.69 -18.55
CA LEU A 200 12.70 0.16 -19.73
C LEU A 200 12.21 1.57 -19.35
N VAL A 201 11.30 1.68 -18.38
CA VAL A 201 10.85 2.97 -17.85
C VAL A 201 12.00 3.73 -17.19
N MET A 202 12.85 3.04 -16.42
CA MET A 202 14.03 3.67 -15.82
C MET A 202 15.02 4.16 -16.90
N LEU A 203 15.30 3.35 -17.91
CA LEU A 203 16.15 3.72 -19.03
C LEU A 203 15.61 4.91 -19.82
N SER A 204 14.30 4.93 -20.10
CA SER A 204 13.67 6.07 -20.78
C SER A 204 13.76 7.35 -19.96
N GLY A 205 13.66 7.26 -18.62
CA GLY A 205 13.82 8.42 -17.74
C GLY A 205 15.24 9.00 -17.71
N VAL A 206 16.26 8.18 -17.96
CA VAL A 206 17.67 8.63 -18.06
C VAL A 206 17.95 9.33 -19.40
N LEU A 207 17.22 8.96 -20.48
CA LEU A 207 17.41 9.50 -21.82
C LEU A 207 16.67 10.84 -22.04
N PHE A 208 15.67 11.15 -21.24
CA PHE A 208 14.87 12.38 -21.26
C PHE A 208 15.02 13.17 -19.95
#